data_b3eefdf646877c0bee4b4d25a9f2ab6f
#
_entry.id   b3eefdf646877c0bee4b4d25a9f2ab6f
#
_cell.length_a   1.000
_cell.length_b   1.000
_cell.length_c   1.000
_cell.angle_alpha   90.00
_cell.angle_beta   90.00
_cell.angle_gamma   90.00
#
_symmetry.space_group_name_H-M   'P 1'
#
loop_
_entity.id
_entity.type
_entity.pdbx_description
1 polymer ?
#
loop_
_entity_poly.entity_id
_entity_poly.type
_entity_poly.pdbx_seq_one_letter_code
_entity_poly.pdbx_strand_id
1 'polypeptide(L)'
;MAIPKIIHQVWEGRTEPCMPTRLQILARTWREQNPDWEYHLWNGEEMDELVEKHFPEYLSLYRSFPYNVQRWDTIRYMILYVYGRVYTDLDTECFKPIEPLLKDVMIGFGEEPPQHNFYPGISTLIGNAFMVSEPGCRGWIEILKEITDAMQRDYPVQKVMHTTGPLMISRVFNILKKRYEVTLFPYSKVTPVTKNDMGAYIYQG
;
A
#
# COMPACT_ATOMS: atom_id res chain seq x y z
N MET A 1 -7.43 -5.01 22.54
CA MET A 1 -6.54 -3.82 22.55
C MET A 1 -7.12 -2.81 21.58
N ALA A 2 -7.01 -1.51 21.87
CA ALA A 2 -7.44 -0.50 20.90
C ALA A 2 -6.51 -0.57 19.66
N ILE A 3 -7.09 -0.53 18.47
CA ILE A 3 -6.31 -0.53 17.22
C ILE A 3 -5.62 0.84 17.12
N PRO A 4 -4.30 0.90 16.91
CA PRO A 4 -3.57 2.16 16.87
C PRO A 4 -4.09 3.07 15.75
N LYS A 5 -4.17 4.37 16.01
CA LYS A 5 -4.49 5.38 15.00
C LYS A 5 -3.19 5.89 14.39
N ILE A 6 -2.73 5.24 13.33
CA ILE A 6 -1.46 5.57 12.67
C ILE A 6 -1.58 5.50 11.15
N ILE A 7 -0.99 6.47 10.46
CA ILE A 7 -0.87 6.57 9.02
C ILE A 7 0.59 6.41 8.64
N HIS A 8 0.86 5.47 7.74
CA HIS A 8 2.19 5.18 7.24
C HIS A 8 2.34 5.64 5.79
N GLN A 9 3.43 6.33 5.50
CA GLN A 9 3.90 6.63 4.15
C GLN A 9 5.39 6.30 4.06
N VAL A 10 5.91 6.11 2.85
CA VAL A 10 7.31 5.72 2.62
C VAL A 10 8.00 6.76 1.73
N TRP A 11 9.18 7.23 2.18
CA TRP A 11 10.12 7.98 1.38
C TRP A 11 11.54 7.51 1.66
N GLU A 12 12.10 6.66 0.79
CA GLU A 12 13.40 6.01 1.05
C GLU A 12 14.55 7.02 1.27
N GLY A 13 14.57 8.11 0.51
CA GLY A 13 15.51 9.22 0.69
C GLY A 13 16.96 8.96 0.27
N ARG A 14 17.34 7.75 -0.13
CA ARG A 14 18.74 7.40 -0.46
C ARG A 14 19.21 7.99 -1.79
N THR A 15 18.36 7.92 -2.81
CA THR A 15 18.66 8.46 -4.14
C THR A 15 18.25 9.91 -4.27
N GLU A 16 17.24 10.34 -3.54
CA GLU A 16 16.71 11.68 -3.48
C GLU A 16 16.43 12.07 -2.01
N PRO A 17 17.44 12.65 -1.31
CA PRO A 17 17.31 12.94 0.13
C PRO A 17 16.20 13.94 0.45
N CYS A 18 15.95 14.90 -0.46
CA CYS A 18 14.91 15.90 -0.29
C CYS A 18 13.63 15.45 -0.97
N MET A 19 12.60 15.16 -0.18
CA MET A 19 11.27 14.86 -0.71
C MET A 19 10.75 16.07 -1.50
N PRO A 20 10.27 15.89 -2.77
CA PRO A 20 9.72 16.96 -3.59
C PRO A 20 8.60 17.72 -2.88
N THR A 21 8.57 19.04 -3.03
CA THR A 21 7.58 19.93 -2.37
C THR A 21 6.14 19.49 -2.61
N ARG A 22 5.83 19.00 -3.82
CA ARG A 22 4.50 18.46 -4.13
C ARG A 22 4.12 17.32 -3.20
N LEU A 23 5.02 16.35 -2.97
CA LEU A 23 4.75 15.22 -2.08
C LEU A 23 4.66 15.66 -0.61
N GLN A 24 5.44 16.68 -0.20
CA GLN A 24 5.32 17.28 1.13
C GLN A 24 3.94 17.90 1.36
N ILE A 25 3.39 18.57 0.34
CA ILE A 25 2.04 19.14 0.39
C ILE A 25 0.99 18.03 0.54
N LEU A 26 1.07 16.98 -0.28
CA LEU A 26 0.14 15.86 -0.23
C LEU A 26 0.20 15.13 1.13
N ALA A 27 1.40 14.84 1.61
CA ALA A 27 1.62 14.24 2.94
C ALA A 27 1.04 15.07 4.08
N ARG A 28 1.07 16.41 3.95
CA ARG A 28 0.49 17.31 4.95
C ARG A 28 -1.02 17.17 5.03
N THR A 29 -1.73 16.96 3.90
CA THR A 29 -3.20 16.80 3.92
C THR A 29 -3.64 15.62 4.79
N TRP A 30 -2.88 14.52 4.81
CA TRP A 30 -3.17 13.36 5.66
C TRP A 30 -3.12 13.70 7.15
N ARG A 31 -2.15 14.53 7.57
CA ARG A 31 -2.03 15.01 8.97
C ARG A 31 -3.11 16.01 9.34
N GLU A 32 -3.41 16.94 8.43
CA GLU A 32 -4.42 17.99 8.64
C GLU A 32 -5.84 17.41 8.76
N GLN A 33 -6.17 16.40 7.95
CA GLN A 33 -7.48 15.74 7.99
C GLN A 33 -7.62 14.74 9.13
N ASN A 34 -6.50 14.28 9.73
CA ASN A 34 -6.50 13.27 10.79
C ASN A 34 -5.62 13.73 11.97
N PRO A 35 -5.93 14.86 12.64
CA PRO A 35 -5.04 15.49 13.63
C PRO A 35 -4.82 14.64 14.89
N ASP A 36 -5.74 13.71 15.20
CA ASP A 36 -5.66 12.81 16.35
C ASP A 36 -4.93 11.48 16.01
N TRP A 37 -4.36 11.39 14.79
CA TRP A 37 -3.64 10.22 14.33
C TRP A 37 -2.14 10.46 14.37
N GLU A 38 -1.38 9.46 14.76
CA GLU A 38 0.06 9.41 14.52
C GLU A 38 0.32 9.33 13.02
N TYR A 39 1.37 10.03 12.57
CA TYR A 39 1.82 9.99 11.18
C TYR A 39 3.29 9.60 11.15
N HIS A 40 3.60 8.52 10.42
CA HIS A 40 4.95 8.02 10.27
C HIS A 40 5.38 8.01 8.79
N LEU A 41 6.40 8.78 8.49
CA LEU A 41 7.08 8.77 7.19
C LEU A 41 8.34 7.93 7.30
N TRP A 42 8.29 6.72 6.76
CA TRP A 42 9.39 5.76 6.80
C TRP A 42 10.51 6.16 5.86
N ASN A 43 11.74 6.28 6.36
CA ASN A 43 12.94 6.43 5.56
C ASN A 43 13.61 5.07 5.28
N GLY A 44 14.67 5.08 4.45
CA GLY A 44 15.32 3.84 4.02
C GLY A 44 16.04 3.08 5.14
N GLU A 45 16.52 3.75 6.18
CA GLU A 45 17.17 3.10 7.34
C GLU A 45 16.12 2.39 8.20
N GLU A 46 15.04 3.07 8.53
CA GLU A 46 13.92 2.51 9.29
C GLU A 46 13.28 1.31 8.57
N MET A 47 13.19 1.36 7.24
CA MET A 47 12.69 0.25 6.42
C MET A 47 13.61 -0.98 6.54
N ASP A 48 14.92 -0.80 6.44
CA ASP A 48 15.88 -1.90 6.58
C ASP A 48 15.85 -2.49 7.99
N GLU A 49 15.85 -1.65 9.03
CA GLU A 49 15.75 -2.07 10.43
C GLU A 49 14.47 -2.87 10.70
N LEU A 50 13.35 -2.45 10.11
CA LEU A 50 12.09 -3.19 10.23
C LEU A 50 12.22 -4.60 9.65
N VAL A 51 12.81 -4.74 8.46
CA VAL A 51 12.99 -6.05 7.82
C VAL A 51 13.96 -6.91 8.63
N GLU A 52 15.09 -6.36 9.05
CA GLU A 52 16.09 -7.08 9.85
C GLU A 52 15.53 -7.60 11.17
N LYS A 53 14.73 -6.79 11.84
CA LYS A 53 14.17 -7.09 13.16
C LYS A 53 12.98 -8.03 13.12
N HIS A 54 12.05 -7.83 12.17
CA HIS A 54 10.76 -8.51 12.18
C HIS A 54 10.58 -9.55 11.08
N PHE A 55 11.43 -9.53 10.04
CA PHE A 55 11.34 -10.40 8.88
C PHE A 55 12.72 -10.90 8.41
N PRO A 56 13.58 -11.41 9.32
CA PRO A 56 14.94 -11.84 8.95
C PRO A 56 14.93 -12.92 7.86
N GLU A 57 13.90 -13.76 7.78
CA GLU A 57 13.70 -14.78 6.75
C GLU A 57 13.46 -14.20 5.35
N TYR A 58 12.95 -12.96 5.24
CA TYR A 58 12.73 -12.26 3.97
C TYR A 58 13.88 -11.28 3.61
N LEU A 59 14.87 -11.09 4.48
CA LEU A 59 15.94 -10.09 4.29
C LEU A 59 16.72 -10.32 3.00
N SER A 60 17.06 -11.57 2.69
CA SER A 60 17.79 -11.92 1.45
C SER A 60 16.95 -11.57 0.21
N LEU A 61 15.66 -11.91 0.22
CA LEU A 61 14.73 -11.57 -0.85
C LEU A 61 14.62 -10.05 -1.01
N TYR A 62 14.39 -9.33 0.08
CA TYR A 62 14.22 -7.88 0.11
C TYR A 62 15.43 -7.14 -0.48
N ARG A 63 16.64 -7.58 -0.14
CA ARG A 63 17.90 -7.03 -0.67
C ARG A 63 18.16 -7.41 -2.12
N SER A 64 17.62 -8.52 -2.60
CA SER A 64 17.83 -9.03 -3.97
C SER A 64 16.90 -8.41 -5.02
N PHE A 65 15.92 -7.62 -4.63
CA PHE A 65 15.01 -6.99 -5.59
C PHE A 65 15.76 -6.11 -6.60
N PRO A 66 15.58 -6.35 -7.91
CA PRO A 66 16.28 -5.59 -8.96
C PRO A 66 15.81 -4.14 -9.08
N TYR A 67 14.59 -3.83 -8.60
CA TYR A 67 14.00 -2.49 -8.67
C TYR A 67 13.65 -1.98 -7.28
N ASN A 68 13.99 -0.72 -6.99
CA ASN A 68 13.66 -0.07 -5.71
C ASN A 68 12.17 -0.09 -5.39
N VAL A 69 11.32 0.09 -6.40
CA VAL A 69 9.87 0.04 -6.23
C VAL A 69 9.38 -1.30 -5.68
N GLN A 70 10.05 -2.42 -5.94
CA GLN A 70 9.70 -3.70 -5.34
C GLN A 70 9.99 -3.73 -3.83
N ARG A 71 11.06 -3.05 -3.37
CA ARG A 71 11.30 -2.85 -1.93
C ARG A 71 10.21 -1.98 -1.31
N TRP A 72 9.83 -0.88 -1.98
CA TRP A 72 8.79 0.02 -1.51
C TRP A 72 7.41 -0.65 -1.50
N ASP A 73 7.10 -1.50 -2.46
CA ASP A 73 5.88 -2.31 -2.45
C ASP A 73 5.89 -3.33 -1.31
N THR A 74 7.01 -4.02 -1.11
CA THR A 74 7.11 -5.09 -0.11
C THR A 74 7.07 -4.54 1.31
N ILE A 75 7.76 -3.42 1.56
CA ILE A 75 7.85 -2.86 2.92
C ILE A 75 6.50 -2.38 3.44
N ARG A 76 5.60 -1.87 2.58
CA ARG A 76 4.26 -1.43 3.02
C ARG A 76 3.43 -2.59 3.60
N TYR A 77 3.57 -3.80 3.07
CA TYR A 77 2.92 -4.99 3.61
C TYR A 77 3.51 -5.42 4.95
N MET A 78 4.83 -5.29 5.09
CA MET A 78 5.54 -5.58 6.34
C MET A 78 5.19 -4.57 7.44
N ILE A 79 5.15 -3.28 7.11
CA ILE A 79 4.70 -2.21 8.02
C ILE A 79 3.29 -2.52 8.53
N LEU A 80 2.35 -2.84 7.65
CA LEU A 80 0.98 -3.15 8.03
C LEU A 80 0.85 -4.44 8.85
N TYR A 81 1.72 -5.42 8.65
CA TYR A 81 1.76 -6.58 9.53
C TYR A 81 2.20 -6.22 10.96
N VAL A 82 3.25 -5.40 11.10
CA VAL A 82 3.82 -5.09 12.42
C VAL A 82 2.97 -4.07 13.17
N TYR A 83 2.62 -2.97 12.51
CA TYR A 83 1.97 -1.83 13.15
C TYR A 83 0.48 -1.72 12.85
N GLY A 84 0.04 -2.28 11.74
CA GLY A 84 -1.34 -2.17 11.29
C GLY A 84 -1.74 -0.77 10.85
N ARG A 85 -3.01 -0.54 10.82
CA ARG A 85 -3.78 0.64 10.52
C ARG A 85 -3.74 1.05 9.05
N VAL A 86 -3.22 2.20 8.68
CA VAL A 86 -3.35 2.72 7.31
C VAL A 86 -1.98 2.93 6.68
N TYR A 87 -1.79 2.33 5.51
CA TYR A 87 -0.75 2.71 4.59
C TYR A 87 -1.36 3.46 3.40
N THR A 88 -0.72 4.53 2.98
CA THR A 88 -1.07 5.22 1.74
C THR A 88 0.17 5.75 1.02
N ASP A 89 0.10 5.79 -0.32
CA ASP A 89 1.19 6.33 -1.12
C ASP A 89 1.34 7.85 -0.95
N LEU A 90 2.56 8.35 -1.06
CA LEU A 90 2.88 9.79 -0.92
C LEU A 90 2.25 10.69 -1.98
N ASP A 91 1.90 10.13 -3.13
CA ASP A 91 1.27 10.88 -4.22
C ASP A 91 -0.26 10.90 -4.12
N THR A 92 -0.80 10.58 -2.94
CA THR A 92 -2.22 10.64 -2.61
C THR A 92 -2.54 11.87 -1.75
N GLU A 93 -3.70 12.45 -1.96
CA GLU A 93 -4.25 13.58 -1.21
C GLU A 93 -5.42 13.12 -0.32
N CYS A 94 -5.42 13.57 0.94
CA CYS A 94 -6.49 13.27 1.88
C CYS A 94 -7.48 14.44 1.94
N PHE A 95 -8.73 14.22 1.54
CA PHE A 95 -9.75 15.26 1.52
C PHE A 95 -10.67 15.24 2.75
N LYS A 96 -10.73 14.13 3.47
CA LYS A 96 -11.63 13.95 4.63
C LYS A 96 -11.01 13.01 5.66
N PRO A 97 -11.43 13.08 6.93
CA PRO A 97 -11.02 12.12 7.96
C PRO A 97 -11.30 10.68 7.52
N ILE A 98 -10.30 9.80 7.70
CA ILE A 98 -10.37 8.41 7.24
C ILE A 98 -11.09 7.47 8.22
N GLU A 99 -11.23 7.87 9.50
CA GLU A 99 -11.78 7.02 10.54
C GLU A 99 -13.15 6.39 10.21
N PRO A 100 -14.09 7.09 9.55
CA PRO A 100 -15.38 6.50 9.17
C PRO A 100 -15.28 5.33 8.19
N LEU A 101 -14.19 5.25 7.40
CA LEU A 101 -13.95 4.15 6.45
C LEU A 101 -13.42 2.89 7.12
N LEU A 102 -12.93 2.98 8.36
CA LEU A 102 -12.09 1.97 9.00
C LEU A 102 -12.83 1.15 10.06
N LYS A 103 -14.14 1.34 10.16
CA LYS A 103 -14.95 0.58 11.13
C LYS A 103 -14.98 -0.90 10.72
N ASP A 104 -14.66 -1.75 11.69
CA ASP A 104 -14.72 -3.21 11.58
C ASP A 104 -13.85 -3.79 10.43
N VAL A 105 -12.77 -3.10 10.02
CA VAL A 105 -11.87 -3.56 8.97
C VAL A 105 -10.71 -4.34 9.57
N MET A 106 -10.64 -5.65 9.29
CA MET A 106 -9.53 -6.52 9.66
C MET A 106 -8.35 -6.36 8.68
N ILE A 107 -8.64 -6.43 7.38
CA ILE A 107 -7.70 -6.20 6.28
C ILE A 107 -8.48 -5.60 5.10
N GLY A 108 -7.94 -4.56 4.47
CA GLY A 108 -8.62 -3.88 3.38
C GLY A 108 -7.66 -3.31 2.34
N PHE A 109 -8.16 -3.19 1.12
CA PHE A 109 -7.43 -2.69 -0.05
C PHE A 109 -8.28 -1.69 -0.82
N GLY A 110 -7.63 -0.71 -1.44
CA GLY A 110 -8.28 0.17 -2.40
C GLY A 110 -8.49 -0.52 -3.75
N GLU A 111 -9.63 -0.29 -4.36
CA GLU A 111 -9.86 -0.62 -5.76
C GLU A 111 -9.17 0.40 -6.65
N GLU A 112 -8.49 -0.05 -7.70
CA GLU A 112 -7.98 0.84 -8.74
C GLU A 112 -9.13 1.34 -9.63
N PRO A 113 -9.06 2.58 -10.12
CA PRO A 113 -10.03 3.08 -11.09
C PRO A 113 -10.14 2.18 -12.32
N PRO A 114 -11.35 1.95 -12.86
CA PRO A 114 -11.56 1.05 -14.00
C PRO A 114 -10.69 1.39 -15.22
N GLN A 115 -10.39 2.66 -15.44
CA GLN A 115 -9.50 3.13 -16.51
C GLN A 115 -8.03 2.72 -16.33
N HIS A 116 -7.62 2.24 -15.15
CA HIS A 116 -6.29 1.67 -14.92
C HIS A 116 -6.24 0.17 -15.19
N ASN A 117 -7.40 -0.46 -15.42
CA ASN A 117 -7.48 -1.90 -15.63
C ASN A 117 -7.39 -2.26 -17.13
N PHE A 118 -6.18 -2.37 -17.65
CA PHE A 118 -5.90 -2.79 -19.03
C PHE A 118 -5.59 -4.29 -19.15
N TYR A 119 -5.87 -5.07 -18.11
CA TYR A 119 -5.44 -6.46 -18.03
C TYR A 119 -6.58 -7.42 -18.37
N PRO A 120 -6.48 -8.19 -19.50
CA PRO A 120 -7.50 -9.16 -19.88
C PRO A 120 -7.75 -10.19 -18.76
N GLY A 121 -9.01 -10.43 -18.48
CA GLY A 121 -9.42 -11.42 -17.46
C GLY A 121 -9.40 -10.94 -16.01
N ILE A 122 -9.02 -9.70 -15.75
CA ILE A 122 -9.14 -9.07 -14.43
C ILE A 122 -10.36 -8.15 -14.44
N SER A 123 -11.41 -8.53 -13.71
CA SER A 123 -12.63 -7.71 -13.59
C SER A 123 -12.42 -6.48 -12.71
N THR A 124 -11.60 -6.60 -11.68
CA THR A 124 -11.28 -5.54 -10.72
C THR A 124 -9.80 -5.60 -10.38
N LEU A 125 -9.09 -4.51 -10.64
CA LEU A 125 -7.69 -4.36 -10.25
C LEU A 125 -7.64 -3.87 -8.79
N ILE A 126 -6.93 -4.59 -7.95
CA ILE A 126 -6.76 -4.24 -6.54
C ILE A 126 -5.46 -3.47 -6.39
N GLY A 127 -5.57 -2.24 -5.89
CA GLY A 127 -4.43 -1.37 -5.66
C GLY A 127 -3.70 -1.67 -4.35
N ASN A 128 -2.45 -1.21 -4.28
CA ASN A 128 -1.64 -1.21 -3.07
C ASN A 128 -1.23 0.20 -2.62
N ALA A 129 -1.87 1.21 -3.20
CA ALA A 129 -1.67 2.62 -2.84
C ALA A 129 -2.45 3.05 -1.59
N PHE A 130 -3.53 2.33 -1.24
CA PHE A 130 -4.29 2.52 -0.01
C PHE A 130 -4.66 1.16 0.58
N MET A 131 -4.18 0.91 1.78
CA MET A 131 -4.39 -0.37 2.46
C MET A 131 -4.59 -0.15 3.95
N VAL A 132 -5.38 -1.03 4.55
CA VAL A 132 -5.76 -0.95 5.97
C VAL A 132 -5.61 -2.32 6.60
N SER A 133 -5.18 -2.37 7.87
CA SER A 133 -5.15 -3.64 8.58
C SER A 133 -5.13 -3.47 10.11
N GLU A 134 -5.57 -4.51 10.80
CA GLU A 134 -5.18 -4.73 12.19
C GLU A 134 -3.72 -5.23 12.24
N PRO A 135 -2.95 -4.89 13.31
CA PRO A 135 -1.61 -5.45 13.51
C PRO A 135 -1.65 -6.97 13.61
N GLY A 136 -0.64 -7.64 13.08
CA GLY A 136 -0.51 -9.10 13.12
C GLY A 136 -1.47 -9.86 12.19
N CYS A 137 -2.19 -9.16 11.29
CA CYS A 137 -3.06 -9.83 10.32
C CYS A 137 -2.24 -10.74 9.39
N ARG A 138 -2.47 -12.04 9.48
CA ARG A 138 -1.72 -13.05 8.72
C ARG A 138 -1.90 -12.98 7.22
N GLY A 139 -2.89 -12.25 6.73
CA GLY A 139 -3.06 -11.97 5.31
C GLY A 139 -1.81 -11.36 4.66
N TRP A 140 -1.07 -10.53 5.40
CA TRP A 140 0.19 -9.96 4.92
C TRP A 140 1.30 -11.00 4.75
N ILE A 141 1.34 -12.03 5.59
CA ILE A 141 2.29 -13.15 5.43
C ILE A 141 1.96 -13.97 4.18
N GLU A 142 0.67 -14.16 3.84
CA GLU A 142 0.29 -14.80 2.58
C GLU A 142 0.75 -13.98 1.36
N ILE A 143 0.67 -12.64 1.44
CA ILE A 143 1.20 -11.74 0.41
C ILE A 143 2.72 -11.89 0.28
N LEU A 144 3.48 -11.90 1.38
CA LEU A 144 4.93 -12.06 1.34
C LEU A 144 5.37 -13.42 0.76
N LYS A 145 4.61 -14.48 1.03
CA LYS A 145 4.82 -15.79 0.39
C LYS A 145 4.59 -15.73 -1.12
N GLU A 146 3.48 -15.11 -1.56
CA GLU A 146 3.22 -14.96 -3.01
C GLU A 146 4.29 -14.10 -3.68
N ILE A 147 4.83 -13.07 -3.03
CA ILE A 147 5.98 -12.30 -3.56
C ILE A 147 7.17 -13.23 -3.78
N THR A 148 7.49 -14.08 -2.80
CA THR A 148 8.58 -15.06 -2.90
C THR A 148 8.38 -15.98 -4.10
N ASP A 149 7.19 -16.53 -4.25
CA ASP A 149 6.84 -17.43 -5.35
C ASP A 149 6.83 -16.69 -6.70
N ALA A 150 6.29 -15.47 -6.73
CA ALA A 150 6.24 -14.64 -7.93
C ALA A 150 7.63 -14.25 -8.44
N MET A 151 8.60 -14.03 -7.54
CA MET A 151 9.98 -13.72 -7.93
C MET A 151 10.70 -14.90 -8.61
N GLN A 152 10.21 -16.12 -8.46
CA GLN A 152 10.74 -17.31 -9.14
C GLN A 152 10.13 -17.51 -10.55
N ARG A 153 9.06 -16.78 -10.87
CA ARG A 153 8.41 -16.88 -12.19
C ARG A 153 9.03 -15.91 -13.18
N ASP A 154 9.01 -16.27 -14.45
CA ASP A 154 9.40 -15.36 -15.52
C ASP A 154 8.22 -14.49 -15.95
N TYR A 155 8.44 -13.18 -15.87
CA TYR A 155 7.48 -12.18 -16.35
C TYR A 155 8.21 -11.30 -17.38
N PRO A 156 7.96 -11.50 -18.67
CA PRO A 156 8.68 -10.78 -19.74
C PRO A 156 8.37 -9.28 -19.77
N VAL A 157 7.19 -8.90 -19.27
CA VAL A 157 6.73 -7.49 -19.17
C VAL A 157 6.16 -7.21 -17.80
N GLN A 158 6.21 -5.94 -17.36
CA GLN A 158 5.57 -5.43 -16.14
C GLN A 158 5.92 -6.24 -14.88
N LYS A 159 7.19 -6.67 -14.78
CA LYS A 159 7.66 -7.54 -13.69
C LYS A 159 7.25 -7.05 -12.30
N VAL A 160 7.36 -5.74 -12.01
CA VAL A 160 6.97 -5.14 -10.73
C VAL A 160 5.49 -5.39 -10.43
N MET A 161 4.61 -5.10 -11.41
CA MET A 161 3.17 -5.27 -11.25
C MET A 161 2.80 -6.72 -10.89
N HIS A 162 3.50 -7.69 -11.48
CA HIS A 162 3.25 -9.12 -11.29
C HIS A 162 3.90 -9.69 -10.03
N THR A 163 4.96 -9.07 -9.51
CA THR A 163 5.73 -9.62 -8.37
C THR A 163 5.37 -9.00 -7.04
N THR A 164 5.21 -7.67 -6.99
CA THR A 164 4.97 -6.93 -5.74
C THR A 164 3.80 -5.98 -5.81
N GLY A 165 3.38 -5.58 -7.00
CA GLY A 165 2.36 -4.55 -7.23
C GLY A 165 0.94 -5.07 -7.41
N PRO A 166 0.06 -4.25 -7.99
CA PRO A 166 -1.39 -4.48 -8.08
C PRO A 166 -1.83 -5.79 -8.72
N LEU A 167 -1.12 -6.30 -9.74
CA LEU A 167 -1.48 -7.59 -10.35
C LEU A 167 -1.23 -8.76 -9.42
N MET A 168 -0.15 -8.72 -8.62
CA MET A 168 0.10 -9.71 -7.58
C MET A 168 -0.99 -9.65 -6.51
N ILE A 169 -1.29 -8.44 -5.99
CA ILE A 169 -2.34 -8.25 -4.98
C ILE A 169 -3.69 -8.76 -5.50
N SER A 170 -4.06 -8.46 -6.75
CA SER A 170 -5.33 -8.92 -7.34
C SER A 170 -5.45 -10.45 -7.38
N ARG A 171 -4.34 -11.17 -7.59
CA ARG A 171 -4.32 -12.64 -7.50
C ARG A 171 -4.51 -13.13 -6.06
N VAL A 172 -3.76 -12.55 -5.13
CA VAL A 172 -3.80 -12.96 -3.72
C VAL A 172 -5.14 -12.58 -3.07
N PHE A 173 -5.75 -11.46 -3.46
CA PHE A 173 -7.03 -10.99 -2.94
C PHE A 173 -8.12 -12.07 -2.99
N ASN A 174 -8.21 -12.83 -4.08
CA ASN A 174 -9.16 -13.93 -4.20
C ASN A 174 -8.85 -15.11 -3.24
N ILE A 175 -7.59 -15.28 -2.85
CA ILE A 175 -7.18 -16.27 -1.85
C ILE A 175 -7.51 -15.76 -0.45
N LEU A 176 -7.20 -14.50 -0.18
CA LEU A 176 -7.46 -13.87 1.11
C LEU A 176 -8.96 -13.88 1.46
N LYS A 177 -9.83 -13.54 0.52
CA LYS A 177 -11.29 -13.54 0.71
C LYS A 177 -11.86 -14.90 1.13
N LYS A 178 -11.16 -16.00 0.88
CA LYS A 178 -11.58 -17.33 1.32
C LYS A 178 -11.21 -17.63 2.77
N ARG A 179 -10.28 -16.86 3.35
CA ARG A 179 -9.67 -17.12 4.66
C ARG A 179 -9.91 -16.01 5.68
N TYR A 180 -10.13 -14.80 5.19
CA TYR A 180 -10.24 -13.59 6.00
C TYR A 180 -11.44 -12.76 5.57
N GLU A 181 -11.95 -11.97 6.50
CA GLU A 181 -12.88 -10.89 6.16
C GLU A 181 -12.06 -9.74 5.53
N VAL A 182 -12.17 -9.62 4.21
CA VAL A 182 -11.40 -8.63 3.43
C VAL A 182 -12.32 -7.54 2.93
N THR A 183 -12.02 -6.30 3.30
CA THR A 183 -12.73 -5.12 2.81
C THR A 183 -12.12 -4.64 1.51
N LEU A 184 -12.95 -4.40 0.49
CA LEU A 184 -12.57 -3.70 -0.71
C LEU A 184 -13.19 -2.30 -0.68
N PHE A 185 -12.33 -1.28 -0.61
CA PHE A 185 -12.77 0.11 -0.69
C PHE A 185 -12.96 0.49 -2.14
N PRO A 186 -14.17 0.89 -2.57
CA PRO A 186 -14.40 1.28 -3.95
C PRO A 186 -13.52 2.47 -4.34
N TYR A 187 -13.03 2.49 -5.59
CA TYR A 187 -12.15 3.55 -6.09
C TYR A 187 -12.74 4.95 -5.90
N SER A 188 -14.05 5.10 -6.00
CA SER A 188 -14.76 6.37 -5.76
C SER A 188 -14.59 6.93 -4.35
N LYS A 189 -14.08 6.14 -3.39
CA LYS A 189 -13.82 6.56 -2.01
C LYS A 189 -12.33 6.82 -1.74
N VAL A 190 -11.45 6.05 -2.36
CA VAL A 190 -10.01 6.06 -2.02
C VAL A 190 -9.11 6.57 -3.16
N THR A 191 -9.58 6.51 -4.41
CA THR A 191 -8.87 7.04 -5.60
C THR A 191 -9.84 7.67 -6.59
N PRO A 192 -10.72 8.60 -6.16
CA PRO A 192 -11.77 9.15 -7.02
C PRO A 192 -11.26 9.98 -8.20
N VAL A 193 -10.00 10.46 -8.11
CA VAL A 193 -9.35 11.31 -9.12
C VAL A 193 -7.98 10.72 -9.46
N THR A 194 -7.69 10.59 -10.74
CA THR A 194 -6.41 10.06 -11.22
C THR A 194 -5.54 11.17 -11.80
N LYS A 195 -4.24 10.88 -12.03
CA LYS A 195 -3.31 11.84 -12.67
C LYS A 195 -3.81 12.33 -14.04
N ASN A 196 -4.59 11.52 -14.74
CA ASN A 196 -5.15 11.88 -16.05
C ASN A 196 -6.32 12.83 -15.93
N ASP A 197 -6.97 12.89 -14.75
CA ASP A 197 -8.10 13.77 -14.46
C ASP A 197 -7.66 15.13 -13.93
N MET A 198 -6.34 15.41 -13.91
CA MET A 198 -5.74 16.64 -13.34
C MET A 198 -6.21 17.95 -13.99
N GLY A 199 -7.04 17.90 -15.05
CA GLY A 199 -7.74 19.07 -15.59
C GLY A 199 -9.15 19.30 -15.02
N ALA A 200 -9.68 18.37 -14.26
CA ALA A 200 -11.03 18.40 -13.71
C ALA A 200 -11.05 17.99 -12.24
N TYR A 201 -10.40 18.79 -11.37
CA TYR A 201 -10.57 18.65 -9.94
C TYR A 201 -11.98 19.08 -9.53
N ILE A 202 -12.94 18.20 -9.72
CA ILE A 202 -14.21 18.31 -9.03
C ILE A 202 -14.28 17.14 -8.05
N TYR A 203 -13.89 17.42 -6.81
CA TYR A 203 -14.18 16.56 -5.70
C TYR A 203 -15.69 16.48 -5.51
N GLN A 204 -16.31 15.36 -5.85
CA GLN A 204 -17.67 15.05 -5.44
C GLN A 204 -17.62 14.41 -4.06
N GLY A 205 -17.96 15.24 -3.06
CA GLY A 205 -18.05 14.86 -1.68
C GLY A 205 -19.19 13.91 -1.35
#